data_746f181a5c6b05d5cbff703c3129fa22
#
_entry.id   746f181a5c6b05d5cbff703c3129fa22
#
_cell.length_a   1.000
_cell.length_b   1.000
_cell.length_c   1.000
_cell.angle_alpha   90.00
_cell.angle_beta   90.00
_cell.angle_gamma   90.00
#
_symmetry.space_group_name_H-M   'P 1'
#
loop_
_entity.id
_entity.type
_entity.pdbx_description
1 polymer ?
#
loop_
_entity_poly.entity_id
_entity_poly.type
_entity_poly.pdbx_seq_one_letter_code
_entity_poly.pdbx_strand_id
1 'polypeptide(L)'
;MRYLILASLALLPLAAQADDCKFQAQRNLQLDLNGVHSVQIDLRSHDLHLRGDSAVRGGELTGRACASSQDLLDDLVVTQRRQGDVLIVEAGRDHSHWGIGHSYANLELNLKLPPAVPVTLXGGSGDAWVNGMKRLDAHVGSGDLHVKDLDGPLNASIGSGDLDVSNVGSVDIGAVGSGDFKGEDIKGNVRVGSVGSGDVTVRNVGGSVHVDTVGSGDLNAHGVGGDLSLGAKGSGDVSYSDVRGKVNVPRDRDDD
;
A
#
# COMPACT_ATOMS: atom_id res chain seq x y z
N MET A 1 -68.25 18.44 5.65
CA MET A 1 -67.52 17.51 4.79
C MET A 1 -66.04 17.56 5.13
N ARG A 2 -65.54 16.55 5.83
CA ARG A 2 -64.12 16.45 6.23
C ARG A 2 -63.43 15.45 5.33
N TYR A 3 -62.49 15.92 4.52
CA TYR A 3 -61.71 15.05 3.65
C TYR A 3 -60.50 14.49 4.45
N LEU A 4 -60.49 13.18 4.61
CA LEU A 4 -59.33 12.45 5.13
C LEU A 4 -58.35 12.18 3.98
N ILE A 5 -57.17 12.79 4.05
CA ILE A 5 -56.10 12.50 3.13
C ILE A 5 -55.31 11.31 3.68
N LEU A 6 -55.44 10.17 3.06
CA LEU A 6 -54.60 9.00 3.38
C LEU A 6 -53.25 9.15 2.66
N ALA A 7 -52.21 9.42 3.45
CA ALA A 7 -50.83 9.42 2.95
C ALA A 7 -50.33 7.96 2.85
N SER A 8 -50.19 7.46 1.66
CA SER A 8 -49.61 6.14 1.41
C SER A 8 -48.07 6.26 1.52
N LEU A 9 -47.52 5.68 2.57
CA LEU A 9 -46.08 5.56 2.76
C LEU A 9 -45.55 4.45 1.85
N ALA A 10 -44.90 4.85 0.75
CA ALA A 10 -44.24 3.91 -0.14
C ALA A 10 -42.93 3.42 0.53
N LEU A 11 -42.93 2.19 1.00
CA LEU A 11 -41.72 1.50 1.42
C LEU A 11 -40.92 1.12 0.15
N LEU A 12 -39.88 1.90 -0.12
CA LEU A 12 -38.89 1.53 -1.13
C LEU A 12 -38.09 0.33 -0.60
N PRO A 13 -38.01 -0.77 -1.32
CA PRO A 13 -37.11 -1.85 -0.91
C PRO A 13 -35.68 -1.36 -1.00
N LEU A 14 -34.96 -1.40 0.12
CA LEU A 14 -33.49 -1.33 0.08
C LEU A 14 -33.03 -2.56 -0.71
N ALA A 15 -32.57 -2.34 -1.92
CA ALA A 15 -31.85 -3.36 -2.65
C ALA A 15 -30.55 -3.60 -1.86
N ALA A 16 -30.55 -4.64 -1.05
CA ALA A 16 -29.31 -5.16 -0.49
C ALA A 16 -28.46 -5.59 -1.68
N GLN A 17 -27.36 -4.89 -1.91
CA GLN A 17 -26.34 -5.39 -2.82
C GLN A 17 -25.85 -6.70 -2.21
N ALA A 18 -26.21 -7.78 -2.86
CA ALA A 18 -25.72 -9.09 -2.48
C ALA A 18 -24.24 -9.14 -2.85
N ASP A 19 -23.37 -8.91 -1.87
CA ASP A 19 -22.00 -9.34 -1.97
C ASP A 19 -22.02 -10.85 -2.22
N ASP A 20 -21.35 -11.29 -3.26
CA ASP A 20 -21.26 -12.70 -3.62
C ASP A 20 -20.45 -13.52 -2.61
N CYS A 21 -20.56 -13.20 -1.33
CA CYS A 21 -19.85 -13.83 -0.24
C CYS A 21 -20.70 -14.96 0.36
N LYS A 22 -20.35 -16.21 0.06
CA LYS A 22 -21.12 -17.37 0.49
C LYS A 22 -21.03 -17.62 2.00
N PHE A 23 -19.83 -17.47 2.57
CA PHE A 23 -19.58 -17.59 4.00
C PHE A 23 -18.81 -16.36 4.46
N GLN A 24 -19.27 -15.70 5.51
CA GLN A 24 -18.64 -14.47 5.99
C GLN A 24 -18.55 -14.43 7.52
N ALA A 25 -17.54 -13.75 8.03
CA ALA A 25 -17.35 -13.54 9.46
C ALA A 25 -16.57 -12.26 9.73
N GLN A 26 -16.81 -11.67 10.89
CA GLN A 26 -16.02 -10.53 11.37
C GLN A 26 -14.75 -11.06 12.07
N ARG A 27 -13.66 -10.32 11.90
CA ARG A 27 -12.36 -10.60 12.52
C ARG A 27 -11.84 -9.33 13.18
N ASN A 28 -12.20 -9.12 14.43
CA ASN A 28 -11.85 -7.92 15.17
C ASN A 28 -10.77 -8.24 16.20
N LEU A 29 -9.81 -7.32 16.37
CA LEU A 29 -8.69 -7.52 17.28
C LEU A 29 -8.29 -6.17 17.88
N GLN A 30 -8.11 -6.13 19.21
CA GLN A 30 -7.50 -4.98 19.87
C GLN A 30 -6.02 -5.27 20.07
N LEU A 31 -5.17 -4.34 19.62
CA LEU A 31 -3.73 -4.49 19.73
C LEU A 31 -3.24 -3.76 20.99
N ASP A 32 -2.53 -4.47 21.85
CA ASP A 32 -1.91 -3.89 23.03
C ASP A 32 -0.53 -3.37 22.67
N LEU A 33 -0.38 -2.05 22.61
CA LEU A 33 0.87 -1.39 22.26
C LEU A 33 1.73 -1.02 23.48
N ASN A 34 1.39 -1.45 24.70
CA ASN A 34 2.20 -1.16 25.89
C ASN A 34 3.58 -1.83 25.77
N GLY A 35 4.64 -1.04 25.74
CA GLY A 35 6.00 -1.56 25.59
C GLY A 35 6.34 -2.05 24.19
N VAL A 36 5.50 -1.69 23.19
CA VAL A 36 5.76 -2.01 21.79
C VAL A 36 6.47 -0.82 21.14
N HIS A 37 7.59 -1.11 20.47
CA HIS A 37 8.34 -0.11 19.70
C HIS A 37 7.85 -0.02 18.25
N SER A 38 7.48 -1.16 17.64
CA SER A 38 7.02 -1.20 16.26
C SER A 38 5.99 -2.30 16.05
N VAL A 39 5.19 -2.16 14.98
CA VAL A 39 4.20 -3.17 14.57
C VAL A 39 4.63 -3.74 13.22
N GLN A 40 4.74 -5.06 13.16
CA GLN A 40 4.90 -5.78 11.89
C GLN A 40 3.55 -6.37 11.49
N ILE A 41 3.18 -6.21 10.22
CA ILE A 41 1.90 -6.70 9.69
C ILE A 41 2.21 -7.64 8.53
N ASP A 42 1.85 -8.91 8.67
CA ASP A 42 2.04 -9.92 7.64
C ASP A 42 0.69 -10.22 6.97
N LEU A 43 0.46 -9.64 5.80
CA LEU A 43 -0.82 -9.70 5.08
C LEU A 43 -0.99 -10.96 4.23
N ARG A 44 0.12 -11.54 3.76
CA ARG A 44 0.08 -12.63 2.77
C ARG A 44 -0.63 -12.19 1.50
N SER A 45 -1.85 -12.69 1.23
CA SER A 45 -2.65 -12.35 0.06
C SER A 45 -3.92 -11.56 0.37
N HIS A 46 -3.92 -10.89 1.52
CA HIS A 46 -5.11 -10.18 2.01
C HIS A 46 -4.92 -8.65 1.95
N ASP A 47 -6.03 -7.92 1.97
CA ASP A 47 -6.03 -6.48 1.79
C ASP A 47 -6.00 -5.73 3.12
N LEU A 48 -5.32 -4.57 3.13
CA LEU A 48 -5.19 -3.76 4.33
C LEU A 48 -5.45 -2.29 4.06
N HIS A 49 -6.29 -1.70 4.88
CA HIS A 49 -6.44 -0.25 5.01
C HIS A 49 -5.87 0.17 6.38
N LEU A 50 -4.66 0.73 6.38
CA LEU A 50 -4.00 1.22 7.59
C LEU A 50 -4.15 2.73 7.69
N ARG A 51 -4.65 3.19 8.82
CA ARG A 51 -4.83 4.61 9.07
C ARG A 51 -4.19 5.04 10.39
N GLY A 52 -3.38 6.07 10.33
CA GLY A 52 -2.89 6.76 11.52
C GLY A 52 -4.00 7.57 12.16
N ASP A 53 -4.26 7.35 13.44
CA ASP A 53 -5.31 8.05 14.19
C ASP A 53 -4.78 8.43 15.56
N SER A 54 -4.64 9.72 15.80
CA SER A 54 -4.10 10.23 17.07
C SER A 54 -5.08 10.10 18.25
N ALA A 55 -6.34 9.75 17.98
CA ALA A 55 -7.32 9.52 19.03
C ALA A 55 -7.20 8.12 19.65
N VAL A 56 -6.60 7.15 18.95
CA VAL A 56 -6.44 5.80 19.50
C VAL A 56 -5.16 5.70 20.33
N ARG A 57 -5.21 4.91 21.41
CA ARG A 57 -4.04 4.66 22.28
C ARG A 57 -3.39 3.31 22.02
N GLY A 58 -4.20 2.35 21.55
CA GLY A 58 -3.75 1.04 21.10
C GLY A 58 -3.99 0.90 19.61
N GLY A 59 -3.97 -0.33 19.11
CA GLY A 59 -4.39 -0.60 17.73
C GLY A 59 -5.81 -1.15 17.70
N GLU A 60 -6.62 -0.65 16.77
CA GLU A 60 -7.97 -1.13 16.54
C GLU A 60 -8.05 -1.79 15.16
N LEU A 61 -8.18 -3.10 15.13
CA LEU A 61 -8.30 -3.84 13.88
C LEU A 61 -9.71 -4.39 13.74
N THR A 62 -10.34 -4.12 12.61
CA THR A 62 -11.59 -4.74 12.19
C THR A 62 -11.36 -5.43 10.86
N GLY A 63 -11.90 -6.64 10.70
CA GLY A 63 -11.71 -7.40 9.48
C GLY A 63 -13.02 -8.04 9.02
N ARG A 64 -13.14 -8.18 7.71
CA ARG A 64 -14.23 -8.92 7.07
C ARG A 64 -13.64 -10.09 6.32
N ALA A 65 -14.00 -11.30 6.76
CA ALA A 65 -13.58 -12.54 6.11
C ALA A 65 -14.71 -13.02 5.20
N CYS A 66 -14.35 -13.48 4.00
CA CYS A 66 -15.28 -13.95 2.98
C CYS A 66 -14.70 -15.18 2.28
N ALA A 67 -15.45 -16.29 2.22
CA ALA A 67 -14.95 -17.54 1.65
C ALA A 67 -16.03 -18.33 0.93
N SER A 68 -15.60 -19.21 0.02
CA SER A 68 -16.48 -20.11 -0.73
C SER A 68 -16.92 -21.34 0.06
N SER A 69 -16.25 -21.65 1.19
CA SER A 69 -16.62 -22.75 2.10
C SER A 69 -16.36 -22.35 3.55
N GLN A 70 -17.00 -23.11 4.47
CA GLN A 70 -16.83 -22.86 5.90
C GLN A 70 -15.38 -23.15 6.35
N ASP A 71 -14.77 -24.21 5.84
CA ASP A 71 -13.40 -24.57 6.20
C ASP A 71 -12.42 -23.45 5.82
N LEU A 72 -12.59 -22.88 4.61
CA LEU A 72 -11.78 -21.72 4.18
C LEU A 72 -12.05 -20.49 5.06
N LEU A 73 -13.30 -20.26 5.45
CA LEU A 73 -13.63 -19.15 6.33
C LEU A 73 -12.97 -19.32 7.71
N ASP A 74 -12.90 -20.54 8.23
CA ASP A 74 -12.29 -20.80 9.53
C ASP A 74 -10.77 -20.59 9.51
N ASP A 75 -10.13 -20.71 8.34
CA ASP A 75 -8.71 -20.40 8.16
C ASP A 75 -8.42 -18.90 8.03
N LEU A 76 -9.43 -18.10 7.73
CA LEU A 76 -9.28 -16.65 7.65
C LEU A 76 -9.32 -16.02 9.05
N VAL A 77 -8.20 -16.09 9.76
CA VAL A 77 -8.07 -15.56 11.12
C VAL A 77 -7.05 -14.41 11.14
N VAL A 78 -7.16 -13.54 12.14
CA VAL A 78 -6.12 -12.55 12.42
C VAL A 78 -5.60 -12.84 13.81
N THR A 79 -4.30 -12.95 13.92
CA THR A 79 -3.64 -13.22 15.19
C THR A 79 -2.61 -12.15 15.51
N GLN A 80 -2.28 -12.01 16.79
CA GLN A 80 -1.18 -11.18 17.22
C GLN A 80 -0.26 -11.94 18.15
N ARG A 81 1.03 -11.67 18.05
CA ARG A 81 2.03 -12.21 18.97
C ARG A 81 3.11 -11.17 19.18
N ARG A 82 3.77 -11.25 20.33
CA ARG A 82 4.86 -10.32 20.64
C ARG A 82 6.21 -11.04 20.50
N GLN A 83 7.15 -10.35 19.89
CA GLN A 83 8.54 -10.81 19.80
C GLN A 83 9.46 -9.66 20.26
N GLY A 84 9.85 -9.70 21.52
CA GLY A 84 10.56 -8.57 22.12
C GLY A 84 9.67 -7.34 22.21
N ASP A 85 10.12 -6.25 21.59
CA ASP A 85 9.36 -4.99 21.52
C ASP A 85 8.62 -4.81 20.19
N VAL A 86 8.55 -5.86 19.36
CA VAL A 86 7.78 -5.86 18.12
C VAL A 86 6.48 -6.62 18.32
N LEU A 87 5.36 -5.99 17.97
CA LEU A 87 4.07 -6.66 17.90
C LEU A 87 3.85 -7.13 16.45
N ILE A 88 3.67 -8.42 16.28
CA ILE A 88 3.46 -9.03 14.96
C ILE A 88 1.97 -9.38 14.81
N VAL A 89 1.35 -8.84 13.77
CA VAL A 89 -0.04 -9.10 13.37
C VAL A 89 -0.01 -9.94 12.11
N GLU A 90 -0.63 -11.11 12.12
CA GLU A 90 -0.61 -12.04 11.00
C GLU A 90 -2.03 -12.30 10.51
N ALA A 91 -2.25 -12.15 9.20
CA ALA A 91 -3.53 -12.39 8.54
C ALA A 91 -3.55 -13.75 7.84
N GLY A 92 -4.59 -14.55 8.12
CA GLY A 92 -4.77 -15.87 7.51
C GLY A 92 -3.88 -16.94 8.10
N ARG A 93 -4.13 -18.17 7.71
CA ARG A 93 -3.28 -19.33 8.03
C ARG A 93 -2.56 -19.82 6.77
N ASP A 94 -1.46 -20.51 7.00
CA ASP A 94 -0.60 -21.01 5.91
C ASP A 94 -1.09 -22.40 5.47
N HIS A 95 -2.27 -22.46 4.89
CA HIS A 95 -2.81 -23.72 4.36
C HIS A 95 -3.02 -23.61 2.85
N SER A 96 -2.23 -24.35 2.10
CA SER A 96 -2.45 -24.53 0.67
C SER A 96 -3.55 -25.59 0.47
N HIS A 97 -4.77 -25.13 0.27
CA HIS A 97 -5.86 -26.03 -0.10
C HIS A 97 -5.83 -26.27 -1.61
N TRP A 98 -5.38 -27.44 -2.01
CA TRP A 98 -5.50 -27.89 -3.39
C TRP A 98 -6.93 -28.40 -3.62
N GLY A 99 -7.82 -27.48 -3.96
CA GLY A 99 -9.20 -27.83 -4.31
C GLY A 99 -9.43 -27.76 -5.82
N ILE A 100 -10.15 -28.73 -6.35
CA ILE A 100 -10.63 -28.67 -7.73
C ILE A 100 -11.91 -27.84 -7.75
N GLY A 101 -11.85 -26.66 -8.37
CA GLY A 101 -13.01 -25.76 -8.45
C GLY A 101 -12.66 -24.30 -8.19
N HIS A 102 -13.63 -23.43 -8.32
CA HIS A 102 -13.47 -22.02 -8.03
C HIS A 102 -13.60 -21.79 -6.52
N SER A 103 -12.46 -21.80 -5.83
CA SER A 103 -12.41 -21.48 -4.40
C SER A 103 -11.87 -20.08 -4.19
N TYR A 104 -12.45 -19.34 -3.25
CA TYR A 104 -11.97 -18.03 -2.85
C TYR A 104 -11.97 -17.93 -1.32
N ALA A 105 -11.03 -17.15 -0.81
CA ALA A 105 -10.89 -16.86 0.61
C ALA A 105 -10.21 -15.51 0.75
N ASN A 106 -10.96 -14.48 1.08
CA ASN A 106 -10.49 -13.10 1.16
C ASN A 106 -10.70 -12.55 2.56
N LEU A 107 -9.71 -11.78 3.01
CA LEU A 107 -9.79 -11.06 4.28
C LEU A 107 -9.43 -9.61 4.01
N GLU A 108 -10.34 -8.71 4.28
CA GLU A 108 -10.15 -7.27 4.17
C GLU A 108 -10.00 -6.71 5.57
N LEU A 109 -8.88 -6.03 5.85
CA LEU A 109 -8.53 -5.53 7.16
C LEU A 109 -8.52 -4.00 7.19
N ASN A 110 -9.12 -3.45 8.22
CA ASN A 110 -9.06 -2.02 8.52
C ASN A 110 -8.36 -1.87 9.88
N LEU A 111 -7.20 -1.23 9.89
CA LEU A 111 -6.38 -1.07 11.09
C LEU A 111 -6.14 0.40 11.38
N LYS A 112 -6.42 0.81 12.62
CA LYS A 112 -6.04 2.13 13.13
C LYS A 112 -4.91 1.99 14.13
N LEU A 113 -3.88 2.82 13.98
CA LEU A 113 -2.75 2.87 14.91
C LEU A 113 -2.44 4.33 15.26
N PRO A 114 -1.84 4.59 16.44
CA PRO A 114 -1.27 5.93 16.66
C PRO A 114 -0.23 6.24 15.57
N PRO A 115 -0.25 7.42 14.97
CA PRO A 115 0.62 7.71 13.80
C PRO A 115 2.10 7.56 14.05
N ALA A 116 2.54 7.70 15.31
CA ALA A 116 3.96 7.66 15.67
C ALA A 116 4.54 6.23 15.73
N VAL A 117 3.70 5.21 15.71
CA VAL A 117 4.15 3.81 15.78
C VAL A 117 4.77 3.41 14.43
N PRO A 118 6.06 3.04 14.38
CA PRO A 118 6.64 2.56 13.13
C PRO A 118 5.99 1.25 12.68
N VAL A 119 5.72 1.13 11.38
CA VAL A 119 5.08 -0.05 10.80
C VAL A 119 6.00 -0.69 9.78
N THR A 120 6.13 -2.02 9.84
CA THR A 120 6.71 -2.87 8.80
C THR A 120 5.60 -3.71 8.18
N LEU A 121 5.46 -3.67 6.85
CA LEU A 121 4.38 -4.31 6.12
C LEU A 121 4.91 -5.36 5.14
N UNK A 122 4.65 -6.55 5.11
CA UNK A 122 4.90 -7.40 4.43
C UNK A 122 3.90 -7.80 3.84
N GLY A 123 3.67 -7.82 2.65
CA GLY A 123 2.53 -8.23 1.81
C GLY A 123 2.93 -9.19 0.70
N GLY A 124 2.06 -10.10 0.34
CA GLY A 124 2.26 -10.99 -0.81
C GLY A 124 1.57 -10.46 -2.06
N SER A 125 0.28 -10.81 -2.25
CA SER A 125 -0.50 -10.42 -3.43
C SER A 125 -1.77 -9.63 -3.11
N GLY A 126 -2.00 -9.31 -1.85
CA GLY A 126 -3.07 -8.39 -1.46
C GLY A 126 -2.61 -6.93 -1.54
N ASP A 127 -3.55 -6.03 -1.63
CA ASP A 127 -3.29 -4.61 -1.77
C ASP A 127 -3.27 -3.92 -0.41
N ALA A 128 -2.49 -2.85 -0.31
CA ALA A 128 -2.39 -2.10 0.94
C ALA A 128 -2.55 -0.59 0.72
N TRP A 129 -3.38 0.01 1.53
CA TRP A 129 -3.59 1.45 1.58
C TRP A 129 -3.13 1.96 2.94
N VAL A 130 -2.13 2.83 2.96
CA VAL A 130 -1.57 3.39 4.20
C VAL A 130 -1.72 4.90 4.19
N ASN A 131 -2.35 5.44 5.22
CA ASN A 131 -2.64 6.87 5.30
C ASN A 131 -2.33 7.41 6.69
N GLY A 132 -1.67 8.57 6.77
CA GLY A 132 -1.53 9.33 8.03
C GLY A 132 -0.54 8.78 9.02
N MET A 133 0.44 7.99 8.60
CA MET A 133 1.49 7.46 9.48
C MET A 133 2.73 8.36 9.46
N LYS A 134 3.65 8.15 10.40
CA LYS A 134 4.92 8.90 10.43
C LYS A 134 6.08 8.16 9.77
N ARG A 135 5.99 6.83 9.66
CA ARG A 135 7.04 6.01 9.06
C ARG A 135 6.45 4.69 8.57
N LEU A 136 6.91 4.25 7.42
CA LEU A 136 6.52 2.96 6.85
C LEU A 136 7.72 2.28 6.20
N ASP A 137 7.92 1.02 6.53
CA ASP A 137 8.82 0.11 5.84
C ASP A 137 7.95 -0.99 5.19
N ALA A 138 7.95 -1.11 3.85
CA ALA A 138 7.00 -1.98 3.16
C ALA A 138 7.69 -2.90 2.14
N HIS A 139 7.33 -4.17 2.16
CA HIS A 139 7.80 -5.17 1.19
C HIS A 139 6.58 -5.89 0.65
N VAL A 140 6.25 -5.67 -0.63
CA VAL A 140 5.06 -6.21 -1.27
C VAL A 140 5.46 -7.04 -2.47
N GLY A 141 4.90 -8.24 -2.59
CA GLY A 141 5.23 -9.17 -3.67
C GLY A 141 4.61 -8.77 -5.01
N SER A 142 3.28 -8.89 -5.09
CA SER A 142 2.56 -8.66 -6.36
C SER A 142 1.32 -7.80 -6.20
N GLY A 143 0.98 -7.40 -4.99
CA GLY A 143 -0.11 -6.47 -4.72
C GLY A 143 0.31 -5.02 -4.90
N ASP A 144 -0.65 -4.12 -4.91
CA ASP A 144 -0.40 -2.69 -5.04
C ASP A 144 -0.26 -2.04 -3.67
N LEU A 145 0.60 -1.02 -3.59
CA LEU A 145 0.80 -0.27 -2.36
C LEU A 145 0.50 1.22 -2.60
N HIS A 146 -0.48 1.73 -1.88
CA HIS A 146 -0.87 3.14 -1.94
C HIS A 146 -0.52 3.81 -0.62
N VAL A 147 0.37 4.80 -0.64
CA VAL A 147 0.80 5.51 0.58
C VAL A 147 0.45 6.98 0.45
N LYS A 148 -0.25 7.50 1.44
CA LYS A 148 -0.66 8.89 1.44
C LYS A 148 -0.46 9.53 2.82
N ASP A 149 -0.07 10.82 2.81
CA ASP A 149 0.04 11.62 4.05
C ASP A 149 0.96 10.97 5.09
N LEU A 150 2.19 10.61 4.64
CA LEU A 150 3.22 10.06 5.51
C LEU A 150 4.21 11.17 5.90
N ASP A 151 4.23 11.56 7.17
CA ASP A 151 5.04 12.73 7.60
C ASP A 151 6.56 12.51 7.51
N GLY A 152 7.02 11.27 7.50
CA GLY A 152 8.46 10.93 7.48
C GLY A 152 8.83 10.02 6.32
N PRO A 153 9.78 9.11 6.54
CA PRO A 153 10.29 8.28 5.44
C PRO A 153 9.39 7.09 5.11
N LEU A 154 9.29 6.84 3.82
CA LEU A 154 8.83 5.59 3.25
C LEU A 154 10.04 4.81 2.73
N ASN A 155 10.24 3.59 3.22
CA ASN A 155 11.14 2.63 2.60
C ASN A 155 10.28 1.52 1.99
N ALA A 156 10.49 1.20 0.71
CA ALA A 156 9.63 0.22 0.03
C ALA A 156 10.40 -0.65 -0.95
N SER A 157 9.88 -1.86 -1.17
CA SER A 157 10.27 -2.69 -2.31
C SER A 157 9.04 -3.45 -2.79
N ILE A 158 8.86 -3.51 -4.10
CA ILE A 158 7.69 -4.14 -4.73
C ILE A 158 8.16 -5.06 -5.85
N GLY A 159 7.58 -6.25 -5.91
CA GLY A 159 7.91 -7.22 -6.95
C GLY A 159 7.25 -6.90 -8.29
N SER A 160 5.92 -7.02 -8.35
CA SER A 160 5.20 -6.87 -9.62
C SER A 160 3.97 -5.96 -9.55
N GLY A 161 3.64 -5.44 -8.38
CA GLY A 161 2.54 -4.49 -8.20
C GLY A 161 2.99 -3.05 -8.37
N ASP A 162 2.05 -2.14 -8.32
CA ASP A 162 2.31 -0.70 -8.46
C ASP A 162 2.50 -0.03 -7.09
N LEU A 163 3.30 1.03 -7.08
CA LEU A 163 3.52 1.85 -5.91
C LEU A 163 3.07 3.29 -6.19
N ASP A 164 1.97 3.70 -5.55
CA ASP A 164 1.47 5.06 -5.62
C ASP A 164 1.74 5.80 -4.29
N VAL A 165 2.45 6.90 -4.37
CA VAL A 165 2.86 7.65 -3.17
C VAL A 165 2.48 9.12 -3.32
N SER A 166 1.80 9.70 -2.32
CA SER A 166 1.47 11.12 -2.34
C SER A 166 1.59 11.78 -0.97
N ASN A 167 2.11 12.99 -0.94
CA ASN A 167 2.29 13.82 0.24
C ASN A 167 3.09 13.09 1.34
N VAL A 168 4.35 12.78 1.04
CA VAL A 168 5.23 12.07 1.98
C VAL A 168 6.50 12.85 2.26
N GLY A 169 7.18 12.52 3.38
CA GLY A 169 8.42 13.18 3.78
C GLY A 169 9.57 12.87 2.84
N SER A 170 9.90 11.61 2.65
CA SER A 170 10.92 11.15 1.71
C SER A 170 10.64 9.72 1.28
N VAL A 171 11.22 9.30 0.16
CA VAL A 171 11.00 7.98 -0.43
C VAL A 171 12.33 7.30 -0.73
N ASP A 172 12.48 6.06 -0.25
CA ASP A 172 13.61 5.19 -0.59
C ASP A 172 13.04 3.85 -1.06
N ILE A 173 13.16 3.58 -2.35
CA ILE A 173 12.67 2.34 -2.97
C ILE A 173 13.88 1.48 -3.33
N GLY A 174 13.99 0.31 -2.70
CA GLY A 174 15.06 -0.63 -3.04
C GLY A 174 14.92 -1.18 -4.44
N ALA A 175 13.73 -1.68 -4.77
CA ALA A 175 13.47 -2.23 -6.10
C ALA A 175 11.97 -2.19 -6.44
N VAL A 176 11.68 -2.01 -7.73
CA VAL A 176 10.39 -2.29 -8.36
C VAL A 176 10.67 -3.26 -9.52
N GLY A 177 10.07 -4.45 -9.48
CA GLY A 177 10.35 -5.46 -10.50
C GLY A 177 9.71 -5.16 -11.85
N SER A 178 8.38 -5.28 -11.92
CA SER A 178 7.63 -5.09 -13.18
C SER A 178 6.46 -4.12 -13.07
N GLY A 179 6.19 -3.58 -11.89
CA GLY A 179 5.16 -2.57 -11.68
C GLY A 179 5.69 -1.16 -11.81
N ASP A 180 4.82 -0.19 -11.71
CA ASP A 180 5.15 1.23 -11.83
C ASP A 180 5.36 1.87 -10.45
N PHE A 181 6.24 2.88 -10.41
CA PHE A 181 6.32 3.78 -9.28
C PHE A 181 5.82 5.16 -9.67
N LYS A 182 4.82 5.64 -8.94
CA LYS A 182 4.29 7.00 -9.09
C LYS A 182 4.41 7.74 -7.76
N GLY A 183 5.19 8.83 -7.75
CA GLY A 183 5.41 9.65 -6.56
C GLY A 183 5.02 11.10 -6.80
N GLU A 184 4.18 11.68 -5.92
CA GLU A 184 3.71 13.05 -6.04
C GLU A 184 3.79 13.77 -4.70
N ASP A 185 4.19 15.04 -4.73
CA ASP A 185 4.26 15.92 -3.54
C ASP A 185 5.16 15.33 -2.45
N ILE A 186 6.40 15.01 -2.82
CA ILE A 186 7.39 14.48 -1.89
C ILE A 186 8.24 15.62 -1.35
N LYS A 187 8.23 15.83 -0.03
CA LYS A 187 8.87 17.01 0.59
C LYS A 187 10.40 16.95 0.53
N GLY A 188 10.98 15.78 0.69
CA GLY A 188 12.43 15.56 0.69
C GLY A 188 12.92 14.89 -0.58
N ASN A 189 13.83 13.92 -0.41
CA ASN A 189 14.46 13.22 -1.52
C ASN A 189 13.68 11.98 -1.96
N VAL A 190 13.86 11.61 -3.22
CA VAL A 190 13.44 10.33 -3.77
C VAL A 190 14.68 9.55 -4.20
N ARG A 191 14.82 8.35 -3.68
CA ARG A 191 15.83 7.39 -4.14
C ARG A 191 15.12 6.13 -4.64
N VAL A 192 15.50 5.69 -5.83
CA VAL A 192 15.01 4.44 -6.40
C VAL A 192 16.24 3.61 -6.79
N GLY A 193 16.38 2.41 -6.24
CA GLY A 193 17.50 1.54 -6.55
C GLY A 193 17.37 0.98 -7.96
N SER A 194 16.50 0.00 -8.14
CA SER A 194 16.35 -0.60 -9.47
C SER A 194 14.88 -0.73 -9.85
N VAL A 195 14.60 -0.44 -11.13
CA VAL A 195 13.30 -0.69 -11.75
C VAL A 195 13.54 -1.62 -12.95
N GLY A 196 12.80 -2.74 -12.99
CA GLY A 196 13.00 -3.72 -14.05
C GLY A 196 12.34 -3.31 -15.36
N SER A 197 11.02 -3.45 -15.44
CA SER A 197 10.26 -3.18 -16.66
C SER A 197 9.16 -2.13 -16.50
N GLY A 198 8.96 -1.63 -15.29
CA GLY A 198 7.94 -0.61 -15.02
C GLY A 198 8.49 0.80 -15.18
N ASP A 199 7.60 1.77 -15.09
CA ASP A 199 7.93 3.18 -15.22
C ASP A 199 8.13 3.84 -13.86
N VAL A 200 8.97 4.87 -13.85
CA VAL A 200 9.15 5.76 -12.71
C VAL A 200 8.59 7.13 -13.08
N THR A 201 7.57 7.56 -12.39
CA THR A 201 7.00 8.92 -12.57
C THR A 201 7.05 9.67 -11.25
N VAL A 202 7.73 10.80 -11.22
CA VAL A 202 7.77 11.65 -10.02
C VAL A 202 7.37 13.08 -10.35
N ARG A 203 6.57 13.69 -9.47
CA ARG A 203 6.09 15.07 -9.60
C ARG A 203 6.22 15.82 -8.28
N ASN A 204 6.64 17.07 -8.34
CA ASN A 204 6.71 17.97 -7.18
C ASN A 204 7.56 17.38 -6.05
N VAL A 205 8.84 17.15 -6.34
CA VAL A 205 9.81 16.66 -5.35
C VAL A 205 10.60 17.84 -4.80
N GLY A 206 10.54 18.09 -3.49
CA GLY A 206 11.24 19.20 -2.87
C GLY A 206 12.75 19.04 -2.83
N GLY A 207 13.24 17.82 -2.72
CA GLY A 207 14.66 17.47 -2.72
C GLY A 207 15.15 16.99 -4.07
N SER A 208 16.11 16.08 -4.04
CA SER A 208 16.73 15.46 -5.23
C SER A 208 16.07 14.13 -5.57
N VAL A 209 16.15 13.76 -6.85
CA VAL A 209 15.71 12.46 -7.35
C VAL A 209 16.93 11.69 -7.83
N HIS A 210 17.14 10.52 -7.27
CA HIS A 210 18.23 9.62 -7.68
C HIS A 210 17.64 8.25 -8.02
N VAL A 211 17.89 7.79 -9.24
CA VAL A 211 17.51 6.47 -9.70
C VAL A 211 18.79 5.72 -10.10
N ASP A 212 19.03 4.57 -9.49
CA ASP A 212 20.23 3.79 -9.82
C ASP A 212 20.13 3.19 -11.22
N THR A 213 19.02 2.48 -11.52
CA THR A 213 18.86 1.80 -12.80
C THR A 213 17.39 1.71 -13.21
N VAL A 214 17.09 1.98 -14.47
CA VAL A 214 15.82 1.64 -15.11
C VAL A 214 16.09 0.69 -16.27
N GLY A 215 15.45 -0.48 -16.30
CA GLY A 215 15.68 -1.50 -17.32
C GLY A 215 15.01 -1.18 -18.64
N SER A 216 13.71 -1.52 -18.77
CA SER A 216 12.97 -1.32 -20.03
C SER A 216 11.85 -0.29 -19.91
N GLY A 217 11.63 0.26 -18.72
CA GLY A 217 10.62 1.29 -18.51
C GLY A 217 11.17 2.69 -18.66
N ASP A 218 10.30 3.68 -18.49
CA ASP A 218 10.61 5.09 -18.67
C ASP A 218 10.83 5.80 -17.33
N LEU A 219 11.65 6.84 -17.34
CA LEU A 219 11.77 7.77 -16.21
C LEU A 219 11.16 9.11 -16.58
N ASN A 220 10.13 9.52 -15.87
CA ASN A 220 9.44 10.80 -16.05
C ASN A 220 9.54 11.63 -14.76
N ALA A 221 10.27 12.75 -14.80
CA ALA A 221 10.48 13.58 -13.62
C ALA A 221 10.07 15.05 -13.90
N HIS A 222 9.14 15.58 -13.10
CA HIS A 222 8.66 16.94 -13.28
C HIS A 222 8.64 17.69 -11.93
N GLY A 223 9.23 18.87 -11.91
CA GLY A 223 9.22 19.70 -10.70
C GLY A 223 10.14 19.17 -9.60
N VAL A 224 11.46 19.07 -9.89
CA VAL A 224 12.45 18.58 -8.94
C VAL A 224 13.20 19.77 -8.35
N GLY A 225 13.13 19.93 -7.01
CA GLY A 225 13.76 21.04 -6.30
C GLY A 225 15.28 20.94 -6.18
N GLY A 226 15.82 19.74 -6.21
CA GLY A 226 17.26 19.45 -6.19
C GLY A 226 17.78 18.91 -7.51
N ASP A 227 18.72 17.98 -7.42
CA ASP A 227 19.35 17.34 -8.58
C ASP A 227 18.52 16.15 -9.08
N LEU A 228 18.61 15.85 -10.38
CA LEU A 228 18.08 14.63 -10.99
C LEU A 228 19.23 13.79 -11.51
N SER A 229 19.33 12.55 -11.06
CA SER A 229 20.36 11.64 -11.54
C SER A 229 19.80 10.26 -11.83
N LEU A 230 20.24 9.67 -12.95
CA LEU A 230 19.98 8.29 -13.33
C LEU A 230 21.32 7.64 -13.63
N GLY A 231 21.63 6.54 -12.95
CA GLY A 231 22.91 5.85 -13.10
C GLY A 231 23.02 5.06 -14.40
N ALA A 232 21.98 4.28 -14.72
CA ALA A 232 21.96 3.50 -15.96
C ALA A 232 20.53 3.32 -16.47
N LYS A 233 20.37 3.26 -17.79
CA LYS A 233 19.10 2.90 -18.42
C LYS A 233 19.29 1.83 -19.48
N GLY A 234 18.26 1.01 -19.66
CA GLY A 234 18.20 0.06 -20.78
C GLY A 234 17.55 0.69 -22.00
N SER A 235 16.40 0.15 -22.42
CA SER A 235 15.74 0.58 -23.67
C SER A 235 14.65 1.66 -23.47
N GLY A 236 14.39 2.08 -22.23
CA GLY A 236 13.37 3.10 -21.97
C GLY A 236 13.84 4.52 -22.20
N ASP A 237 12.92 5.46 -22.15
CA ASP A 237 13.18 6.87 -22.36
C ASP A 237 13.28 7.65 -21.02
N VAL A 238 13.98 8.78 -21.07
CA VAL A 238 14.08 9.69 -19.93
C VAL A 238 13.49 11.04 -20.31
N SER A 239 12.49 11.46 -19.60
CA SER A 239 11.80 12.75 -19.80
C SER A 239 11.82 13.54 -18.50
N TYR A 240 12.19 14.80 -18.57
CA TYR A 240 12.22 15.66 -17.38
C TYR A 240 11.92 17.12 -17.71
N SER A 241 11.37 17.82 -16.72
CA SER A 241 11.15 19.26 -16.82
C SER A 241 11.15 19.89 -15.41
N ASP A 242 11.43 21.17 -15.37
CA ASP A 242 11.44 21.96 -14.13
C ASP A 242 12.35 21.35 -13.04
N VAL A 243 13.59 21.02 -13.42
CA VAL A 243 14.63 20.59 -12.49
C VAL A 243 15.49 21.80 -12.12
N ARG A 244 15.53 22.14 -10.82
CA ARG A 244 16.27 23.31 -10.35
C ARG A 244 17.77 23.05 -10.20
N GLY A 245 18.15 21.82 -9.92
CA GLY A 245 19.53 21.43 -9.74
C GLY A 245 20.16 20.90 -11.02
N LYS A 246 21.19 20.09 -10.86
CA LYS A 246 21.91 19.48 -11.98
C LYS A 246 21.15 18.25 -12.48
N VAL A 247 21.21 18.04 -13.80
CA VAL A 247 20.68 16.83 -14.42
C VAL A 247 21.85 15.97 -14.90
N ASN A 248 21.89 14.74 -14.43
CA ASN A 248 22.91 13.76 -14.83
C ASN A 248 22.19 12.46 -15.21
N VAL A 249 21.91 12.31 -16.50
CA VAL A 249 21.22 11.13 -17.05
C VAL A 249 22.03 10.58 -18.22
N PRO A 250 22.02 9.26 -18.47
CA PRO A 250 22.72 8.69 -19.63
C PRO A 250 22.17 9.27 -20.93
N ARG A 251 23.07 9.54 -21.88
CA ARG A 251 22.70 9.98 -23.23
C ARG A 251 22.32 8.77 -24.07
N ASP A 252 21.44 8.98 -25.02
CA ASP A 252 21.13 7.96 -26.01
C ASP A 252 22.33 7.77 -26.97
N ARG A 253 22.55 6.53 -27.38
CA ARG A 253 23.73 6.18 -28.23
C ARG A 253 23.64 6.73 -29.65
N ASP A 254 22.49 7.30 -30.02
CA ASP A 254 22.24 7.79 -31.38
C ASP A 254 22.55 9.28 -31.55
N ASP A 255 23.10 9.96 -30.53
CA ASP A 255 23.41 11.39 -30.56
C ASP A 255 24.85 11.71 -31.03
N ASP A 256 25.59 10.75 -31.63
CA ASP A 256 26.93 10.97 -32.21
C ASP A 256 26.91 11.03 -33.74
#